data_1f652d3de7597f1a9e9f8b44acb1ef18
#
_entry.id   1f652d3de7597f1a9e9f8b44acb1ef18
#
_cell.length_a   1.000
_cell.length_b   1.000
_cell.length_c   1.000
_cell.angle_alpha   90.00
_cell.angle_beta   90.00
_cell.angle_gamma   90.00
#
_symmetry.space_group_name_H-M   'P 1'
#
loop_
_entity.id
_entity.type
_entity.pdbx_description
1 polymer ?
#
loop_
_entity_poly.entity_id
_entity_poly.type
_entity_poly.pdbx_seq_one_letter_code
_entity_poly.pdbx_strand_id
1 'polypeptide(L)'
;MKIIISHDVDHITVWEHKKDIIIPKFLVRNMIELMSGAISGKEGCLRFADLFKNKWHNIEELIDFDRKEHIQSTFFIAVAKGLGLSYSLKDAEFWINRILNERFDVGLHGIAFDDYKKIKGEYKTFKEISKMNEFGIRMHYLRNSQNTLRYLSKANHVFDSTLFELQNPFRIDQLWEFPLHIMDSYFFHKNSH
;
A
#
# COMPACT_ATOMS: atom_id res chain seq x y z
N MET A 1 -19.29 12.96 11.04
CA MET A 1 -18.66 12.31 9.88
C MET A 1 -17.52 11.45 10.42
N LYS A 2 -17.40 10.20 10.00
CA LYS A 2 -16.29 9.32 10.38
C LYS A 2 -15.36 9.21 9.16
N ILE A 3 -14.06 9.47 9.33
CA ILE A 3 -13.05 9.37 8.30
C ILE A 3 -12.23 8.09 8.59
N ILE A 4 -11.99 7.30 7.57
CA ILE A 4 -11.11 6.12 7.61
C ILE A 4 -9.88 6.45 6.77
N ILE A 5 -8.70 6.33 7.37
CA ILE A 5 -7.41 6.61 6.72
C ILE A 5 -6.66 5.30 6.51
N SER A 6 -5.98 5.21 5.38
CA SER A 6 -5.20 4.03 5.04
C SER A 6 -4.03 4.36 4.13
N HIS A 7 -2.99 3.55 4.21
CA HIS A 7 -1.73 3.69 3.49
C HIS A 7 -1.42 2.42 2.73
N ASP A 8 -1.15 2.53 1.43
CA ASP A 8 -0.69 1.41 0.61
C ASP A 8 0.84 1.37 0.63
N VAL A 9 1.42 0.21 0.93
CA VAL A 9 2.87 0.01 1.00
C VAL A 9 3.34 -0.69 -0.27
N ASP A 10 3.72 0.09 -1.27
CA ASP A 10 4.15 -0.42 -2.58
C ASP A 10 5.62 -0.80 -2.60
N HIS A 11 6.46 -0.11 -1.82
CA HIS A 11 7.89 -0.30 -1.79
C HIS A 11 8.42 -0.28 -0.36
N ILE A 12 9.45 -1.08 -0.09
CA ILE A 12 10.10 -1.16 1.23
C ILE A 12 11.58 -0.84 1.09
N THR A 13 12.30 -1.50 0.18
CA THR A 13 13.74 -1.38 0.06
C THR A 13 14.18 -0.92 -1.32
N VAL A 14 15.32 -0.25 -1.41
CA VAL A 14 15.94 0.11 -2.70
C VAL A 14 16.34 -1.14 -3.48
N TRP A 15 16.86 -2.16 -2.79
CA TRP A 15 17.40 -3.36 -3.42
C TRP A 15 16.37 -4.28 -4.06
N GLU A 16 15.08 -4.12 -3.75
CA GLU A 16 14.01 -4.82 -4.46
C GLU A 16 13.97 -4.44 -5.94
N HIS A 17 14.44 -3.22 -6.28
CA HIS A 17 14.43 -2.63 -7.62
C HIS A 17 15.75 -2.80 -8.41
N LYS A 18 16.69 -3.62 -7.93
CA LYS A 18 18.00 -3.81 -8.59
C LYS A 18 17.93 -4.39 -10.01
N LYS A 19 16.81 -4.99 -10.40
CA LYS A 19 16.62 -5.65 -11.69
C LYS A 19 15.62 -4.94 -12.61
N ASP A 20 15.07 -3.83 -12.17
CA ASP A 20 14.12 -3.03 -12.94
C ASP A 20 14.67 -1.62 -13.24
N ILE A 21 13.89 -0.81 -13.92
CA ILE A 21 14.28 0.54 -14.34
C ILE A 21 13.85 1.63 -13.33
N ILE A 22 13.35 1.26 -12.15
CA ILE A 22 12.81 2.22 -11.18
C ILE A 22 13.93 3.10 -10.61
N ILE A 23 15.06 2.50 -10.21
CA ILE A 23 16.21 3.28 -9.72
C ILE A 23 16.74 4.25 -10.78
N PRO A 24 17.05 3.83 -12.03
CA PRO A 24 17.45 4.77 -13.07
C PRO A 24 16.43 5.87 -13.34
N LYS A 25 15.15 5.56 -13.39
CA LYS A 25 14.08 6.57 -13.55
C LYS A 25 14.06 7.58 -12.40
N PHE A 26 14.19 7.11 -11.17
CA PHE A 26 14.25 7.97 -9.99
C PHE A 26 15.46 8.93 -10.08
N LEU A 27 16.64 8.44 -10.44
CA LEU A 27 17.84 9.27 -10.58
C LEU A 27 17.65 10.36 -11.64
N VAL A 28 17.14 9.99 -12.82
CA VAL A 28 16.87 10.94 -13.90
C VAL A 28 15.83 11.97 -13.48
N ARG A 29 14.75 11.53 -12.86
CA ARG A 29 13.68 12.42 -12.36
C ARG A 29 14.23 13.40 -11.32
N ASN A 30 14.99 12.92 -10.35
CA ASN A 30 15.59 13.76 -9.31
C ASN A 30 16.52 14.83 -9.90
N MET A 31 17.31 14.48 -10.94
CA MET A 31 18.12 15.43 -11.66
C MET A 31 17.30 16.49 -12.40
N ILE A 32 16.24 16.08 -13.11
CA ILE A 32 15.34 17.00 -13.82
C ILE A 32 14.67 17.96 -12.82
N GLU A 33 14.15 17.47 -11.72
CA GLU A 33 13.49 18.28 -10.69
C GLU A 33 14.47 19.28 -10.03
N LEU A 34 15.74 18.89 -9.82
CA LEU A 34 16.81 19.77 -9.34
C LEU A 34 17.13 20.86 -10.36
N MET A 35 17.31 20.49 -11.63
CA MET A 35 17.67 21.44 -12.70
C MET A 35 16.54 22.42 -13.00
N SER A 36 15.29 21.99 -12.89
CA SER A 36 14.10 22.84 -13.06
C SER A 36 13.78 23.72 -11.84
N GLY A 37 14.48 23.53 -10.72
CA GLY A 37 14.19 24.23 -9.47
C GLY A 37 12.92 23.76 -8.76
N ALA A 38 12.33 22.64 -9.18
CA ALA A 38 11.13 22.04 -8.55
C ALA A 38 11.42 21.52 -7.15
N ILE A 39 12.68 21.13 -6.87
CA ILE A 39 13.15 20.75 -5.54
C ILE A 39 14.43 21.52 -5.19
N SER A 40 14.67 21.71 -3.88
CA SER A 40 15.89 22.34 -3.39
C SER A 40 17.09 21.40 -3.51
N GLY A 41 18.30 21.93 -3.56
CA GLY A 41 19.54 21.15 -3.53
C GLY A 41 19.63 20.24 -2.30
N LYS A 42 19.16 20.74 -1.14
CA LYS A 42 19.08 19.95 0.11
C LYS A 42 18.15 18.76 -0.05
N GLU A 43 16.97 18.97 -0.60
CA GLU A 43 15.98 17.89 -0.88
C GLU A 43 16.55 16.84 -1.82
N GLY A 44 17.18 17.26 -2.93
CA GLY A 44 17.83 16.35 -3.87
C GLY A 44 18.91 15.49 -3.20
N CYS A 45 19.75 16.09 -2.35
CA CYS A 45 20.76 15.36 -1.59
C CYS A 45 20.15 14.35 -0.60
N LEU A 46 19.08 14.71 0.09
CA LEU A 46 18.38 13.80 1.01
C LEU A 46 17.81 12.60 0.27
N ARG A 47 17.18 12.80 -0.88
CA ARG A 47 16.66 11.71 -1.73
C ARG A 47 17.76 10.76 -2.20
N PHE A 48 18.94 11.29 -2.56
CA PHE A 48 20.10 10.44 -2.86
C PHE A 48 20.61 9.67 -1.64
N ALA A 49 20.64 10.30 -0.48
CA ALA A 49 21.10 9.65 0.75
C ALA A 49 20.20 8.45 1.14
N ASP A 50 18.90 8.52 0.87
CA ASP A 50 17.95 7.43 1.16
C ASP A 50 18.21 6.18 0.30
N LEU A 51 18.74 6.33 -0.92
CA LEU A 51 19.20 5.18 -1.71
C LEU A 51 20.29 4.38 -0.99
N PHE A 52 21.24 5.05 -0.33
CA PHE A 52 22.33 4.39 0.42
C PHE A 52 21.85 3.77 1.73
N LYS A 53 20.76 4.27 2.32
CA LYS A 53 20.14 3.68 3.50
C LYS A 53 19.29 2.44 3.19
N ASN A 54 19.16 2.05 1.91
CA ASN A 54 18.27 0.99 1.45
C ASN A 54 16.81 1.19 1.91
N LYS A 55 16.38 2.46 1.99
CA LYS A 55 15.04 2.84 2.42
C LYS A 55 14.27 3.43 1.25
N TRP A 56 13.14 2.82 0.90
CA TRP A 56 12.24 3.31 -0.18
C TRP A 56 10.80 3.41 0.30
N HIS A 57 10.62 3.75 1.56
CA HIS A 57 9.33 3.89 2.22
C HIS A 57 9.36 5.02 3.24
N ASN A 58 8.18 5.44 3.67
CA ASN A 58 7.96 6.42 4.73
C ASN A 58 7.04 5.86 5.84
N ILE A 59 7.07 4.55 6.07
CA ILE A 59 6.15 3.87 7.01
C ILE A 59 6.33 4.42 8.42
N GLU A 60 7.58 4.63 8.89
CA GLU A 60 7.85 5.15 10.23
C GLU A 60 7.37 6.58 10.38
N GLU A 61 7.60 7.41 9.37
CA GLU A 61 7.16 8.79 9.35
C GLU A 61 5.63 8.89 9.37
N LEU A 62 4.93 8.00 8.66
CA LEU A 62 3.47 7.90 8.68
C LEU A 62 2.96 7.45 10.06
N ILE A 63 3.57 6.42 10.65
CA ILE A 63 3.24 5.96 12.00
C ILE A 63 3.39 7.10 13.03
N ASP A 64 4.49 7.85 12.95
CA ASP A 64 4.76 8.96 13.88
C ASP A 64 3.76 10.11 13.67
N PHE A 65 3.43 10.42 12.42
CA PHE A 65 2.43 11.43 12.08
C PHE A 65 1.05 11.03 12.57
N ASP A 66 0.58 9.82 12.23
CA ASP A 66 -0.74 9.33 12.60
C ASP A 66 -0.90 9.23 14.12
N ARG A 67 0.16 8.81 14.81
CA ARG A 67 0.18 8.80 16.28
C ARG A 67 0.05 10.21 16.86
N LYS A 68 0.80 11.17 16.34
CA LYS A 68 0.78 12.56 16.79
C LYS A 68 -0.58 13.22 16.58
N GLU A 69 -1.21 12.93 15.45
CA GLU A 69 -2.52 13.49 15.07
C GLU A 69 -3.71 12.64 15.59
N HIS A 70 -3.44 11.59 16.39
CA HIS A 70 -4.45 10.67 16.95
C HIS A 70 -5.31 9.99 15.85
N ILE A 71 -4.69 9.66 14.73
CA ILE A 71 -5.31 8.97 13.60
C ILE A 71 -5.14 7.47 13.78
N GLN A 72 -6.23 6.71 13.71
CA GLN A 72 -6.17 5.26 13.57
C GLN A 72 -6.24 4.91 12.08
N SER A 73 -5.11 4.46 11.53
CA SER A 73 -4.99 4.11 10.12
C SER A 73 -4.77 2.61 9.90
N THR A 74 -5.01 2.17 8.66
CA THR A 74 -4.73 0.80 8.19
C THR A 74 -3.63 0.83 7.15
N PHE A 75 -2.59 0.01 7.30
CA PHE A 75 -1.53 -0.17 6.33
C PHE A 75 -1.76 -1.44 5.51
N PHE A 76 -1.84 -1.31 4.19
CA PHE A 76 -1.98 -2.45 3.29
C PHE A 76 -0.62 -2.91 2.79
N ILE A 77 -0.24 -4.17 3.08
CA ILE A 77 1.06 -4.76 2.77
C ILE A 77 0.86 -5.99 1.88
N ALA A 78 1.63 -6.08 0.78
CA ALA A 78 1.55 -7.19 -0.15
C ALA A 78 2.36 -8.41 0.34
N VAL A 79 1.94 -9.59 -0.10
CA VAL A 79 2.65 -10.86 0.13
C VAL A 79 2.97 -11.59 -1.17
N ALA A 80 2.51 -11.03 -2.29
CA ALA A 80 2.81 -11.53 -3.63
C ALA A 80 3.65 -10.51 -4.40
N LYS A 81 4.36 -10.97 -5.42
CA LYS A 81 5.16 -10.12 -6.30
C LYS A 81 4.47 -9.91 -7.63
N GLY A 82 4.56 -8.71 -8.17
CA GLY A 82 4.01 -8.35 -9.47
C GLY A 82 3.61 -6.89 -9.53
N LEU A 83 3.46 -6.35 -10.73
CA LEU A 83 2.99 -4.99 -10.99
C LEU A 83 3.81 -3.90 -10.26
N GLY A 84 5.11 -4.12 -10.05
CA GLY A 84 5.99 -3.21 -9.31
C GLY A 84 6.23 -3.59 -7.86
N LEU A 85 5.34 -4.37 -7.23
CA LEU A 85 5.54 -4.91 -5.89
C LEU A 85 6.57 -6.03 -5.93
N SER A 86 7.68 -5.89 -5.22
CA SER A 86 8.80 -6.83 -5.35
C SER A 86 9.56 -7.13 -4.05
N TYR A 87 9.17 -6.52 -2.93
CA TYR A 87 9.82 -6.80 -1.64
C TYR A 87 9.60 -8.26 -1.18
N SER A 88 10.42 -8.71 -0.25
CA SER A 88 10.40 -10.08 0.22
C SER A 88 9.31 -10.31 1.27
N LEU A 89 8.87 -11.58 1.43
CA LEU A 89 7.96 -11.95 2.53
C LEU A 89 8.57 -11.64 3.90
N LYS A 90 9.91 -11.70 4.02
CA LYS A 90 10.60 -11.35 5.27
C LYS A 90 10.47 -9.86 5.59
N ASP A 91 10.56 -8.99 4.58
CA ASP A 91 10.34 -7.56 4.76
C ASP A 91 8.87 -7.27 5.08
N ALA A 92 7.94 -7.95 4.40
CA ALA A 92 6.51 -7.85 4.69
C ALA A 92 6.20 -8.25 6.15
N GLU A 93 6.69 -9.40 6.61
CA GLU A 93 6.51 -9.89 7.98
C GLU A 93 7.09 -8.90 9.01
N PHE A 94 8.28 -8.36 8.75
CA PHE A 94 8.91 -7.37 9.62
C PHE A 94 8.03 -6.14 9.80
N TRP A 95 7.54 -5.56 8.68
CA TRP A 95 6.72 -4.36 8.75
C TRP A 95 5.31 -4.60 9.28
N ILE A 96 4.69 -5.74 8.97
CA ILE A 96 3.43 -6.15 9.58
C ILE A 96 3.56 -6.15 11.11
N ASN A 97 4.57 -6.85 11.64
CA ASN A 97 4.79 -6.93 13.09
C ASN A 97 5.11 -5.57 13.69
N ARG A 98 5.92 -4.75 13.00
CA ARG A 98 6.28 -3.40 13.46
C ARG A 98 5.05 -2.50 13.59
N ILE A 99 4.17 -2.49 12.57
CA ILE A 99 2.94 -1.69 12.55
C ILE A 99 1.96 -2.16 13.63
N LEU A 100 1.75 -3.47 13.76
CA LEU A 100 0.88 -4.04 14.79
C LEU A 100 1.37 -3.73 16.21
N ASN A 101 2.68 -3.75 16.46
CA ASN A 101 3.28 -3.39 17.75
C ASN A 101 3.04 -1.91 18.10
N GLU A 102 2.89 -1.04 17.11
CA GLU A 102 2.53 0.37 17.28
C GLU A 102 1.00 0.59 17.39
N ARG A 103 0.22 -0.51 17.39
CA ARG A 103 -1.25 -0.53 17.52
C ARG A 103 -2.00 0.08 16.34
N PHE A 104 -1.41 0.06 15.15
CA PHE A 104 -2.10 0.36 13.89
C PHE A 104 -2.65 -0.91 13.27
N ASP A 105 -3.66 -0.76 12.39
CA ASP A 105 -4.24 -1.87 11.69
C ASP A 105 -3.43 -2.24 10.44
N VAL A 106 -3.45 -3.54 10.08
CA VAL A 106 -2.78 -4.04 8.87
C VAL A 106 -3.77 -4.84 8.03
N GLY A 107 -3.74 -4.63 6.72
CA GLY A 107 -4.49 -5.37 5.72
C GLY A 107 -3.60 -5.90 4.61
N LEU A 108 -4.15 -6.78 3.79
CA LEU A 108 -3.47 -7.31 2.61
C LEU A 108 -3.54 -6.30 1.44
N HIS A 109 -2.39 -5.96 0.85
CA HIS A 109 -2.35 -5.30 -0.46
C HIS A 109 -2.33 -6.36 -1.56
N GLY A 110 -3.51 -6.66 -2.13
CA GLY A 110 -3.72 -7.80 -3.01
C GLY A 110 -3.29 -7.52 -4.45
N ILE A 111 -2.69 -8.51 -5.13
CA ILE A 111 -2.34 -8.44 -6.55
C ILE A 111 -3.36 -9.21 -7.40
N ALA A 112 -3.75 -10.39 -6.96
CA ALA A 112 -4.72 -11.22 -7.69
C ALA A 112 -6.15 -10.73 -7.45
N PHE A 113 -6.85 -10.33 -8.51
CA PHE A 113 -8.22 -9.78 -8.41
C PHE A 113 -9.28 -10.61 -9.14
N ASP A 114 -8.90 -11.40 -10.15
CA ASP A 114 -9.79 -12.15 -11.05
C ASP A 114 -9.60 -13.68 -10.99
N ASP A 115 -8.67 -14.15 -10.15
CA ASP A 115 -8.36 -15.58 -9.96
C ASP A 115 -8.55 -15.96 -8.49
N TYR A 116 -9.63 -16.66 -8.17
CA TYR A 116 -9.93 -17.10 -6.81
C TYR A 116 -8.81 -17.91 -6.15
N LYS A 117 -8.12 -18.78 -6.92
CA LYS A 117 -7.04 -19.62 -6.34
C LYS A 117 -5.86 -18.78 -5.89
N LYS A 118 -5.49 -17.77 -6.70
CA LYS A 118 -4.42 -16.83 -6.37
C LYS A 118 -4.82 -15.93 -5.20
N ILE A 119 -6.05 -15.37 -5.20
CA ILE A 119 -6.60 -14.59 -4.08
C ILE A 119 -6.52 -15.40 -2.77
N LYS A 120 -6.98 -16.66 -2.81
CA LYS A 120 -6.93 -17.55 -1.64
C LYS A 120 -5.50 -17.89 -1.23
N GLY A 121 -4.58 -17.96 -2.18
CA GLY A 121 -3.14 -18.13 -1.92
C GLY A 121 -2.57 -16.93 -1.15
N GLU A 122 -2.81 -15.72 -1.63
CA GLU A 122 -2.37 -14.47 -0.98
C GLU A 122 -2.97 -14.35 0.43
N TYR A 123 -4.27 -14.64 0.60
CA TYR A 123 -4.93 -14.67 1.91
C TYR A 123 -4.21 -15.61 2.89
N LYS A 124 -3.90 -16.85 2.47
CA LYS A 124 -3.23 -17.84 3.32
C LYS A 124 -1.83 -17.36 3.73
N THR A 125 -1.06 -16.87 2.75
CA THR A 125 0.29 -16.36 3.01
C THR A 125 0.26 -15.19 3.99
N PHE A 126 -0.64 -14.22 3.78
CA PHE A 126 -0.79 -13.08 4.69
C PHE A 126 -1.19 -13.52 6.09
N LYS A 127 -2.17 -14.42 6.22
CA LYS A 127 -2.60 -15.01 7.50
C LYS A 127 -1.43 -15.69 8.22
N GLU A 128 -0.60 -16.40 7.49
CA GLU A 128 0.55 -17.12 8.03
C GLU A 128 1.61 -16.19 8.63
N ILE A 129 1.98 -15.12 7.90
CA ILE A 129 3.05 -14.22 8.37
C ILE A 129 2.54 -13.18 9.37
N SER A 130 1.28 -12.72 9.26
CA SER A 130 0.70 -11.73 10.17
C SER A 130 0.20 -12.33 11.49
N LYS A 131 -0.08 -13.63 11.52
CA LYS A 131 -0.75 -14.34 12.62
C LYS A 131 -2.16 -13.81 12.93
N MET A 132 -2.74 -12.99 12.07
CA MET A 132 -4.08 -12.44 12.23
C MET A 132 -5.12 -13.45 11.79
N ASN A 133 -6.26 -13.51 12.50
CA ASN A 133 -7.39 -14.33 12.11
C ASN A 133 -8.33 -13.62 11.12
N GLU A 134 -8.45 -12.31 11.29
CA GLU A 134 -9.35 -11.44 10.52
C GLU A 134 -8.57 -10.23 10.01
N PHE A 135 -8.67 -9.92 8.74
CA PHE A 135 -8.05 -8.76 8.10
C PHE A 135 -8.77 -8.40 6.81
N GLY A 136 -8.64 -7.14 6.45
CA GLY A 136 -9.15 -6.61 5.19
C GLY A 136 -8.15 -6.69 4.06
N ILE A 137 -8.59 -6.20 2.90
CA ILE A 137 -7.80 -6.16 1.68
C ILE A 137 -8.03 -4.84 0.93
N ARG A 138 -7.03 -4.43 0.17
CA ARG A 138 -7.14 -3.46 -0.93
C ARG A 138 -6.35 -3.99 -2.11
N MET A 139 -6.96 -4.01 -3.29
CA MET A 139 -6.27 -4.43 -4.51
C MET A 139 -5.30 -3.36 -4.99
N HIS A 140 -4.09 -3.79 -5.29
CA HIS A 140 -3.07 -2.95 -5.91
C HIS A 140 -3.60 -2.36 -7.23
N TYR A 141 -3.38 -1.04 -7.44
CA TYR A 141 -3.98 -0.25 -8.52
C TYR A 141 -5.51 -0.28 -8.54
N LEU A 142 -6.18 -0.55 -7.43
CA LEU A 142 -7.64 -0.65 -7.32
C LEU A 142 -8.26 -1.60 -8.38
N ARG A 143 -7.52 -2.65 -8.75
CA ARG A 143 -7.95 -3.60 -9.79
C ARG A 143 -9.11 -4.44 -9.31
N ASN A 144 -10.17 -4.46 -10.10
CA ASN A 144 -11.35 -5.26 -9.81
C ASN A 144 -11.98 -5.84 -11.09
N SER A 145 -12.85 -6.80 -10.92
CA SER A 145 -13.70 -7.42 -11.93
C SER A 145 -15.09 -7.65 -11.34
N GLN A 146 -16.03 -8.06 -12.14
CA GLN A 146 -17.40 -8.39 -11.67
C GLN A 146 -17.42 -9.44 -10.54
N ASN A 147 -16.39 -10.28 -10.44
CA ASN A 147 -16.33 -11.38 -9.47
C ASN A 147 -15.39 -11.09 -8.28
N THR A 148 -14.60 -10.01 -8.32
CA THR A 148 -13.58 -9.76 -7.30
C THR A 148 -14.16 -9.78 -5.90
N LEU A 149 -15.15 -8.96 -5.59
CA LEU A 149 -15.74 -8.88 -4.24
C LEU A 149 -16.31 -10.23 -3.76
N ARG A 150 -16.92 -11.03 -4.66
CA ARG A 150 -17.38 -12.38 -4.33
C ARG A 150 -16.21 -13.33 -4.02
N TYR A 151 -15.10 -13.21 -4.77
CA TYR A 151 -13.90 -14.02 -4.50
C TYR A 151 -13.25 -13.63 -3.19
N LEU A 152 -13.22 -12.35 -2.84
CA LEU A 152 -12.70 -11.85 -1.56
C LEU A 152 -13.55 -12.34 -0.39
N SER A 153 -14.88 -12.25 -0.49
CA SER A 153 -15.80 -12.81 0.50
C SER A 153 -15.58 -14.32 0.68
N LYS A 154 -15.52 -15.09 -0.42
CA LYS A 154 -15.26 -16.53 -0.39
C LYS A 154 -13.86 -16.87 0.14
N ALA A 155 -12.89 -15.98 0.01
CA ALA A 155 -11.55 -16.15 0.58
C ALA A 155 -11.50 -15.87 2.09
N ASN A 156 -12.57 -15.31 2.68
CA ASN A 156 -12.76 -14.94 4.08
C ASN A 156 -12.06 -13.62 4.47
N HIS A 157 -11.91 -12.67 3.55
CA HIS A 157 -11.62 -11.30 3.93
C HIS A 157 -12.82 -10.69 4.66
N VAL A 158 -12.56 -9.88 5.70
CA VAL A 158 -13.64 -9.26 6.49
C VAL A 158 -14.09 -7.93 5.89
N PHE A 159 -13.17 -7.23 5.23
CA PHE A 159 -13.49 -6.02 4.46
C PHE A 159 -12.58 -5.87 3.24
N ASP A 160 -13.06 -5.10 2.27
CA ASP A 160 -12.33 -4.59 1.12
C ASP A 160 -12.42 -3.06 1.09
N SER A 161 -11.45 -2.42 0.46
CA SER A 161 -11.46 -0.98 0.19
C SER A 161 -10.85 -0.71 -1.20
N THR A 162 -11.33 -1.45 -2.21
CA THR A 162 -10.79 -1.38 -3.57
C THR A 162 -11.59 -0.44 -4.46
N LEU A 163 -12.90 -0.32 -4.27
CA LEU A 163 -13.72 0.50 -5.16
C LEU A 163 -13.46 2.00 -4.93
N PHE A 164 -13.24 2.74 -6.00
CA PHE A 164 -13.07 4.19 -5.97
C PHE A 164 -14.37 4.87 -6.39
N GLU A 165 -15.29 5.03 -5.45
CA GLU A 165 -16.65 5.52 -5.70
C GLU A 165 -17.19 6.32 -4.53
N LEU A 166 -17.98 7.36 -4.81
CA LEU A 166 -18.68 8.17 -3.79
C LEU A 166 -19.98 7.47 -3.38
N GLN A 167 -19.86 6.43 -2.57
CA GLN A 167 -21.02 5.73 -2.00
C GLN A 167 -20.77 5.29 -0.56
N ASN A 168 -21.86 5.00 0.16
CA ASN A 168 -21.76 4.47 1.50
C ASN A 168 -21.20 3.04 1.49
N PRO A 169 -20.52 2.63 2.58
CA PRO A 169 -20.13 1.23 2.74
C PRO A 169 -21.33 0.28 2.56
N PHE A 170 -21.09 -0.83 1.90
CA PHE A 170 -22.10 -1.87 1.67
C PHE A 170 -21.53 -3.26 1.89
N ARG A 171 -22.39 -4.28 1.87
CA ARG A 171 -22.01 -5.65 2.17
C ARG A 171 -22.33 -6.59 1.01
N ILE A 172 -21.37 -7.49 0.72
CA ILE A 172 -21.57 -8.61 -0.19
C ILE A 172 -21.24 -9.89 0.57
N ASP A 173 -22.25 -10.73 0.83
CA ASP A 173 -22.13 -11.90 1.68
C ASP A 173 -21.55 -11.55 3.07
N GLN A 174 -20.32 -11.97 3.36
CA GLN A 174 -19.63 -11.70 4.63
C GLN A 174 -18.65 -10.54 4.55
N LEU A 175 -18.38 -10.01 3.34
CA LEU A 175 -17.43 -8.95 3.08
C LEU A 175 -18.09 -7.57 3.20
N TRP A 176 -17.47 -6.66 3.95
CA TRP A 176 -17.77 -5.23 3.87
C TRP A 176 -16.93 -4.57 2.80
N GLU A 177 -17.54 -3.82 1.91
CA GLU A 177 -16.86 -2.88 1.03
C GLU A 177 -16.90 -1.48 1.63
N PHE A 178 -15.72 -0.88 1.83
CA PHE A 178 -15.53 0.52 2.22
C PHE A 178 -14.94 1.27 1.04
N PRO A 179 -15.76 1.85 0.16
CA PRO A 179 -15.27 2.53 -1.03
C PRO A 179 -14.30 3.66 -0.68
N LEU A 180 -13.25 3.80 -1.46
CA LEU A 180 -12.28 4.86 -1.36
C LEU A 180 -12.86 6.13 -1.98
N HIS A 181 -12.94 7.22 -1.23
CA HIS A 181 -13.53 8.49 -1.69
C HIS A 181 -12.47 9.49 -2.14
N ILE A 182 -11.27 9.42 -1.57
CA ILE A 182 -10.16 10.35 -1.82
C ILE A 182 -8.90 9.54 -1.95
N MET A 183 -8.08 9.88 -2.92
CA MET A 183 -6.78 9.28 -3.17
C MET A 183 -5.78 10.39 -3.50
N ASP A 184 -4.61 10.36 -2.89
CA ASP A 184 -3.57 11.39 -3.01
C ASP A 184 -3.12 11.62 -4.45
N SER A 185 -2.94 10.54 -5.23
CA SER A 185 -2.55 10.62 -6.64
C SER A 185 -3.50 11.47 -7.50
N TYR A 186 -4.79 11.54 -7.16
CA TYR A 186 -5.75 12.38 -7.87
C TYR A 186 -5.74 13.83 -7.40
N PHE A 187 -5.32 14.09 -6.16
CA PHE A 187 -5.26 15.43 -5.59
C PHE A 187 -4.04 16.21 -6.11
N PHE A 188 -2.88 15.58 -6.17
CA PHE A 188 -1.63 16.23 -6.54
C PHE A 188 -1.49 16.44 -8.06
N HIS A 189 -2.11 15.60 -8.90
CA HIS A 189 -2.09 15.80 -10.35
C HIS A 189 -2.98 16.95 -10.85
N LYS A 190 -4.00 17.38 -10.10
CA LYS A 190 -4.88 18.50 -10.47
C LYS A 190 -4.29 19.89 -10.19
N ASN A 191 -3.27 20.00 -9.37
CA ASN A 191 -2.68 21.28 -8.95
C ASN A 191 -1.33 21.59 -9.63
N SER A 192 -0.95 20.83 -10.66
CA SER A 192 0.28 21.03 -11.45
C SER A 192 0.01 21.64 -12.84
N HIS A 193 -0.98 22.54 -12.93
CA HIS A 193 -1.21 23.38 -14.11
C HIS A 193 -1.14 24.86 -13.75
#